data_fdcf556f6ca3bade6f05a525b11eeb12
#
_entry.id   fdcf556f6ca3bade6f05a525b11eeb12
#
_cell.length_a   1.000
_cell.length_b   1.000
_cell.length_c   1.000
_cell.angle_alpha   90.00
_cell.angle_beta   90.00
_cell.angle_gamma   90.00
#
_symmetry.space_group_name_H-M   'P 1'
#
loop_
_entity.id
_entity.type
_entity.pdbx_description
1 polymer ?
#
loop_
_entity_poly.entity_id
_entity_poly.type
_entity_poly.pdbx_seq_one_letter_code
_entity_poly.pdbx_strand_id
1 'polypeptide(L)'
;MYKILKEGFEDSVRTRLGVKKSELSDEEIRDKFIAELAETVVIKRVPDYASITDEKDQMFLESAVNYYICYLLAPTMPNRIKYKVSTIDLKWEKLKTDWEKRAEEFLNAYEDALSQIETVEVTTVQSDIFRIA
;
A
#
# COMPACT_ATOMS: atom_id res chain seq x y z
N MET A 1 13.97 -5.23 -8.21
CA MET A 1 12.94 -5.30 -9.27
C MET A 1 11.64 -5.86 -8.73
N TYR A 2 10.55 -5.17 -8.99
CA TYR A 2 9.25 -5.59 -8.51
C TYR A 2 8.60 -6.63 -9.43
N LYS A 3 7.80 -7.50 -8.84
CA LYS A 3 7.13 -8.59 -9.57
C LYS A 3 5.71 -8.23 -9.99
N ILE A 4 5.07 -7.37 -9.22
CA ILE A 4 3.67 -6.95 -9.45
C ILE A 4 3.61 -5.46 -9.75
N LEU A 5 4.29 -4.65 -8.94
CA LEU A 5 4.28 -3.20 -9.09
C LEU A 5 4.92 -2.77 -10.41
N LYS A 6 4.33 -1.77 -11.02
CA LYS A 6 4.77 -1.22 -12.30
C LYS A 6 5.38 0.16 -12.11
N GLU A 7 6.09 0.63 -13.12
CA GLU A 7 6.69 1.96 -13.10
C GLU A 7 5.64 3.01 -12.80
N GLY A 8 5.99 3.95 -11.94
CA GLY A 8 5.08 5.04 -11.56
C GLY A 8 4.20 4.74 -10.37
N PHE A 9 4.34 3.58 -9.73
CA PHE A 9 3.50 3.24 -8.59
C PHE A 9 3.66 4.21 -7.41
N GLU A 10 4.81 4.85 -7.30
CA GLU A 10 5.07 5.80 -6.22
C GLU A 10 4.11 6.98 -6.25
N ASP A 11 3.82 7.49 -7.44
CA ASP A 11 2.87 8.60 -7.59
C ASP A 11 1.46 8.18 -7.18
N SER A 12 1.09 6.96 -7.51
CA SER A 12 -0.21 6.41 -7.13
C SER A 12 -0.34 6.28 -5.60
N VAL A 13 0.74 5.84 -4.94
CA VAL A 13 0.78 5.74 -3.48
C VAL A 13 0.59 7.13 -2.85
N ARG A 14 1.34 8.12 -3.34
CA ARG A 14 1.21 9.50 -2.82
C ARG A 14 -0.18 10.06 -3.04
N THR A 15 -0.77 9.83 -4.20
CA THR A 15 -2.12 10.30 -4.51
C THR A 15 -3.13 9.71 -3.52
N ARG A 16 -3.04 8.43 -3.23
CA ARG A 16 -3.95 7.78 -2.27
C ARG A 16 -3.77 8.29 -0.85
N LEU A 17 -2.53 8.55 -0.46
CA LEU A 17 -2.23 9.11 0.86
C LEU A 17 -2.55 10.60 0.95
N GLY A 18 -2.71 11.27 -0.17
CA GLY A 18 -2.96 12.71 -0.20
C GLY A 18 -1.73 13.51 0.17
N VAL A 19 -0.55 13.05 -0.20
CA VAL A 19 0.72 13.70 0.13
C VAL A 19 1.50 14.02 -1.13
N LYS A 20 2.49 14.90 -0.99
CA LYS A 20 3.34 15.35 -2.09
C LYS A 20 4.69 14.63 -2.06
N LYS A 21 5.41 14.71 -3.16
CA LYS A 21 6.76 14.15 -3.27
C LYS A 21 7.72 14.73 -2.22
N SER A 22 7.53 15.99 -1.86
CA SER A 22 8.31 16.63 -0.82
C SER A 22 8.01 16.08 0.57
N GLU A 23 6.85 15.49 0.77
CA GLU A 23 6.42 14.91 2.03
C GLU A 23 6.76 13.42 2.13
N LEU A 24 6.78 12.74 1.00
CA LEU A 24 7.07 11.31 0.93
C LEU A 24 7.82 11.03 -0.38
N SER A 25 9.11 10.75 -0.28
CA SER A 25 9.96 10.53 -1.45
C SER A 25 9.79 9.14 -2.04
N ASP A 26 10.26 8.98 -3.29
CA ASP A 26 10.27 7.67 -3.94
C ASP A 26 11.10 6.66 -3.14
N GLU A 27 12.24 7.08 -2.60
CA GLU A 27 13.13 6.21 -1.82
C GLU A 27 12.43 5.68 -0.57
N GLU A 28 11.64 6.52 0.09
CA GLU A 28 10.89 6.11 1.27
C GLU A 28 9.83 5.06 0.92
N ILE A 29 9.17 5.23 -0.22
CA ILE A 29 8.16 4.27 -0.69
C ILE A 29 8.83 2.97 -1.12
N ARG A 30 9.99 3.05 -1.75
CA ARG A 30 10.73 1.88 -2.25
C ARG A 30 11.49 1.12 -1.18
N ASP A 31 11.44 1.56 0.07
CA ASP A 31 12.08 0.84 1.18
C ASP A 31 11.63 -0.63 1.13
N LYS A 32 12.58 -1.53 1.33
CA LYS A 32 12.29 -2.98 1.23
C LYS A 32 11.25 -3.44 2.25
N PHE A 33 11.15 -2.76 3.39
CA PHE A 33 10.14 -3.08 4.40
C PHE A 33 8.79 -2.44 4.11
N ILE A 34 8.68 -1.72 3.02
CA ILE A 34 7.43 -1.11 2.54
C ILE A 34 7.01 -1.78 1.24
N ALA A 35 7.63 -1.42 0.11
CA ALA A 35 7.18 -1.91 -1.21
C ALA A 35 7.46 -3.40 -1.41
N GLU A 36 8.64 -3.87 -1.11
CA GLU A 36 8.97 -5.28 -1.25
C GLU A 36 8.16 -6.15 -0.30
N LEU A 37 8.00 -5.69 0.93
CA LEU A 37 7.19 -6.40 1.91
C LEU A 37 5.75 -6.51 1.44
N ALA A 38 5.19 -5.41 0.94
CA ALA A 38 3.81 -5.39 0.42
C ALA A 38 3.64 -6.40 -0.71
N GLU A 39 4.58 -6.44 -1.66
CA GLU A 39 4.53 -7.44 -2.73
C GLU A 39 4.59 -8.86 -2.17
N THR A 40 5.47 -9.09 -1.22
CA THR A 40 5.63 -10.41 -0.61
C THR A 40 4.34 -10.89 0.07
N VAL A 41 3.68 -9.99 0.79
CA VAL A 41 2.41 -10.29 1.46
C VAL A 41 1.35 -10.67 0.43
N VAL A 42 1.23 -9.89 -0.64
CA VAL A 42 0.25 -10.16 -1.69
C VAL A 42 0.55 -11.49 -2.40
N ILE A 43 1.82 -11.75 -2.70
CA ILE A 43 2.22 -13.00 -3.37
C ILE A 43 1.86 -14.22 -2.52
N LYS A 44 1.99 -14.12 -1.21
CA LYS A 44 1.59 -15.21 -0.31
C LYS A 44 0.10 -15.50 -0.37
N ARG A 45 -0.71 -14.48 -0.57
CA ARG A 45 -2.15 -14.65 -0.69
C ARG A 45 -2.59 -15.02 -2.10
N VAL A 46 -1.79 -14.68 -3.11
CA VAL A 46 -2.07 -14.99 -4.52
C VAL A 46 -0.86 -15.72 -5.11
N PRO A 47 -0.65 -17.00 -4.71
CA PRO A 47 0.55 -17.73 -5.18
C PRO A 47 0.64 -17.85 -6.70
N ASP A 48 -0.52 -17.88 -7.37
CA ASP A 48 -0.59 -18.01 -8.82
C ASP A 48 -0.62 -16.67 -9.55
N TYR A 49 -0.13 -15.61 -8.91
CA TYR A 49 -0.15 -14.25 -9.46
C TYR A 49 0.47 -14.18 -10.87
N ALA A 50 1.50 -14.98 -11.13
CA ALA A 50 2.19 -14.97 -12.43
C ALA A 50 1.32 -15.56 -13.55
N SER A 51 0.29 -16.31 -13.22
CA SER A 51 -0.62 -16.92 -14.20
C SER A 51 -1.76 -15.99 -14.59
N ILE A 52 -1.89 -14.84 -13.93
CA ILE A 52 -2.98 -13.90 -14.22
C ILE A 52 -2.72 -13.21 -15.54
N THR A 53 -3.62 -13.42 -16.50
CA THR A 53 -3.56 -12.80 -17.83
C THR A 53 -4.70 -11.82 -18.05
N ASP A 54 -5.77 -11.91 -17.25
CA ASP A 54 -6.90 -10.99 -17.34
C ASP A 54 -6.50 -9.60 -16.86
N GLU A 55 -6.78 -8.59 -17.66
CA GLU A 55 -6.40 -7.20 -17.36
C GLU A 55 -7.04 -6.67 -16.08
N LYS A 56 -8.30 -7.04 -15.82
CA LYS A 56 -8.99 -6.61 -14.62
C LYS A 56 -8.36 -7.20 -13.38
N ASP A 57 -8.04 -8.49 -13.43
CA ASP A 57 -7.40 -9.17 -12.31
C ASP A 57 -6.00 -8.63 -12.05
N GLN A 58 -5.25 -8.30 -13.13
CA GLN A 58 -3.94 -7.66 -13.00
C GLN A 58 -4.06 -6.31 -12.32
N MET A 59 -5.09 -5.53 -12.66
CA MET A 59 -5.35 -4.23 -12.07
C MET A 59 -5.68 -4.36 -10.58
N PHE A 60 -6.51 -5.33 -10.21
CA PHE A 60 -6.83 -5.58 -8.81
C PHE A 60 -5.61 -6.05 -8.03
N LEU A 61 -4.77 -6.85 -8.64
CA LEU A 61 -3.53 -7.33 -8.02
C LEU A 61 -2.59 -6.15 -7.72
N GLU A 62 -2.37 -5.28 -8.71
CA GLU A 62 -1.57 -4.07 -8.53
C GLU A 62 -2.14 -3.15 -7.47
N SER A 63 -3.46 -2.97 -7.50
CA SER A 63 -4.15 -2.13 -6.52
C SER A 63 -3.99 -2.68 -5.11
N ALA A 64 -4.06 -3.99 -4.96
CA ALA A 64 -3.88 -4.63 -3.65
C ALA A 64 -2.49 -4.33 -3.07
N VAL A 65 -1.44 -4.46 -3.88
CA VAL A 65 -0.08 -4.13 -3.42
C VAL A 65 0.00 -2.66 -3.04
N ASN A 66 -0.56 -1.79 -3.87
CA ASN A 66 -0.53 -0.35 -3.65
C ASN A 66 -1.26 0.03 -2.35
N TYR A 67 -2.44 -0.52 -2.12
CA TYR A 67 -3.18 -0.28 -0.87
C TYR A 67 -2.42 -0.79 0.34
N TYR A 68 -1.75 -1.92 0.22
CA TYR A 68 -0.98 -2.44 1.34
C TYR A 68 0.22 -1.54 1.68
N ILE A 69 0.86 -0.97 0.65
CA ILE A 69 1.90 0.04 0.84
C ILE A 69 1.34 1.23 1.62
N CYS A 70 0.16 1.72 1.22
CA CYS A 70 -0.50 2.83 1.90
C CYS A 70 -0.82 2.48 3.36
N TYR A 71 -1.27 1.26 3.61
CA TYR A 71 -1.53 0.76 4.95
C TYR A 71 -0.27 0.79 5.81
N LEU A 72 0.85 0.36 5.27
CA LEU A 72 2.13 0.36 5.99
C LEU A 72 2.63 1.77 6.27
N LEU A 73 2.44 2.69 5.33
CA LEU A 73 2.94 4.05 5.44
C LEU A 73 2.08 4.98 6.29
N ALA A 74 0.76 4.79 6.26
CA ALA A 74 -0.16 5.72 6.92
C ALA A 74 0.18 5.99 8.40
N PRO A 75 0.43 4.98 9.24
CA PRO A 75 0.77 5.26 10.64
C PRO A 75 2.09 6.00 10.82
N THR A 76 2.97 5.98 9.82
CA THR A 76 4.27 6.64 9.90
C THR A 76 4.23 8.09 9.42
N MET A 77 3.14 8.49 8.76
CA MET A 77 3.06 9.81 8.13
C MET A 77 3.19 10.98 9.10
N PRO A 78 2.61 10.96 10.31
CA PRO A 78 2.81 12.09 11.23
C PRO A 78 4.27 12.43 11.47
N ASN A 79 5.10 11.41 11.71
CA ASN A 79 6.53 11.63 11.95
C ASN A 79 7.25 12.14 10.70
N ARG A 80 6.89 11.63 9.54
CA ARG A 80 7.49 12.06 8.27
C ARG A 80 7.15 13.50 7.95
N ILE A 81 5.89 13.88 8.11
CA ILE A 81 5.40 15.23 7.82
C ILE A 81 5.99 16.24 8.79
N LYS A 82 6.10 15.87 10.06
CA LYS A 82 6.59 16.75 11.11
C LYS A 82 7.91 17.43 10.78
N TYR A 83 8.79 16.74 10.08
CA TYR A 83 10.12 17.24 9.79
C TYR A 83 10.31 17.78 8.36
N LYS A 84 9.33 17.61 7.51
CA LYS A 84 9.47 17.90 6.08
C LYS A 84 8.64 19.07 5.57
N VAL A 85 7.50 19.34 6.21
CA VAL A 85 6.60 20.39 5.76
C VAL A 85 7.03 21.72 6.36
N SER A 86 7.36 22.68 5.48
CA SER A 86 7.87 23.98 5.91
C SER A 86 6.76 24.98 6.25
N THR A 87 5.55 24.77 5.72
CA THR A 87 4.42 25.68 5.93
C THR A 87 3.59 25.19 7.12
N ILE A 88 3.42 26.04 8.13
CA ILE A 88 2.69 25.71 9.35
C ILE A 88 1.27 25.23 9.07
N ASP A 89 0.56 25.93 8.21
CA ASP A 89 -0.84 25.61 7.89
C ASP A 89 -0.98 24.22 7.26
N LEU A 90 -0.13 23.89 6.28
CA LEU A 90 -0.14 22.58 5.64
C LEU A 90 0.23 21.48 6.62
N LYS A 91 1.20 21.74 7.49
CA LYS A 91 1.62 20.81 8.53
C LYS A 91 0.48 20.48 9.48
N TRP A 92 -0.24 21.51 9.94
CA TRP A 92 -1.40 21.33 10.80
C TRP A 92 -2.49 20.49 10.14
N GLU A 93 -2.80 20.80 8.89
CA GLU A 93 -3.81 20.10 8.13
C GLU A 93 -3.49 18.61 8.00
N LYS A 94 -2.25 18.29 7.65
CA LYS A 94 -1.81 16.90 7.53
C LYS A 94 -1.78 16.17 8.86
N LEU A 95 -1.37 16.85 9.93
CA LEU A 95 -1.31 16.24 11.25
C LEU A 95 -2.69 16.01 11.87
N LYS A 96 -3.71 16.75 11.42
CA LYS A 96 -5.09 16.54 11.87
C LYS A 96 -5.72 15.29 11.27
N THR A 97 -5.16 14.77 10.18
CA THR A 97 -5.67 13.56 9.55
C THR A 97 -5.54 12.39 10.52
N ASP A 98 -6.61 11.62 10.64
CA ASP A 98 -6.59 10.39 11.43
C ASP A 98 -5.90 9.30 10.62
N TRP A 99 -4.59 9.24 10.74
CA TRP A 99 -3.77 8.30 9.97
C TRP A 99 -4.00 6.84 10.34
N GLU A 100 -4.38 6.58 11.60
CA GLU A 100 -4.71 5.22 12.02
C GLU A 100 -6.00 4.73 11.37
N LYS A 101 -7.00 5.61 11.31
CA LYS A 101 -8.25 5.31 10.62
C LYS A 101 -8.01 5.11 9.12
N ARG A 102 -7.17 5.95 8.53
CA ARG A 102 -6.81 5.80 7.12
C ARG A 102 -6.09 4.48 6.86
N ALA A 103 -5.24 4.04 7.78
CA ALA A 103 -4.60 2.73 7.67
C ALA A 103 -5.63 1.61 7.63
N GLU A 104 -6.64 1.66 8.49
CA GLU A 104 -7.75 0.69 8.45
C GLU A 104 -8.49 0.72 7.13
N GLU A 105 -8.77 1.90 6.62
CA GLU A 105 -9.44 2.06 5.32
C GLU A 105 -8.61 1.46 4.19
N PHE A 106 -7.30 1.65 4.21
CA PHE A 106 -6.41 1.07 3.21
C PHE A 106 -6.35 -0.46 3.33
N LEU A 107 -6.36 -0.98 4.55
CA LEU A 107 -6.38 -2.43 4.75
C LEU A 107 -7.68 -3.03 4.21
N ASN A 108 -8.81 -2.36 4.44
CA ASN A 108 -10.09 -2.79 3.90
C ASN A 108 -10.11 -2.73 2.37
N ALA A 109 -9.55 -1.67 1.79
CA ALA A 109 -9.45 -1.53 0.34
C ALA A 109 -8.56 -2.64 -0.26
N TYR A 110 -7.49 -3.00 0.44
CA TYR A 110 -6.62 -4.10 0.07
C TYR A 110 -7.38 -5.42 0.03
N GLU A 111 -8.14 -5.74 1.08
CA GLU A 111 -8.95 -6.95 1.10
C GLU A 111 -10.01 -6.96 0.01
N ASP A 112 -10.66 -5.81 -0.23
CA ASP A 112 -11.64 -5.68 -1.31
C ASP A 112 -11.00 -5.94 -2.68
N ALA A 113 -9.81 -5.38 -2.92
CA ALA A 113 -9.12 -5.57 -4.19
C ALA A 113 -8.81 -7.06 -4.42
N LEU A 114 -8.32 -7.74 -3.38
CA LEU A 114 -8.05 -9.18 -3.48
C LEU A 114 -9.33 -9.98 -3.73
N SER A 115 -10.44 -9.58 -3.13
CA SER A 115 -11.73 -10.29 -3.31
C SER A 115 -12.28 -10.18 -4.72
N GLN A 116 -11.83 -9.19 -5.50
CA GLN A 116 -12.26 -9.00 -6.88
C GLN A 116 -11.51 -9.90 -7.87
N ILE A 117 -10.40 -10.52 -7.46
CA ILE A 117 -9.64 -11.41 -8.33
C ILE A 117 -10.39 -12.73 -8.48
N GLU A 118 -10.73 -13.09 -9.73
CA GLU A 118 -11.57 -14.26 -10.00
C GLU A 118 -10.86 -15.42 -10.70
N THR A 119 -9.83 -15.12 -11.49
CA THR A 119 -9.21 -16.13 -12.38
C THR A 119 -8.21 -17.04 -11.68
N VAL A 120 -7.78 -16.69 -10.48
CA VAL A 120 -6.87 -17.52 -9.68
C VAL A 120 -7.40 -17.55 -8.24
N GLU A 121 -6.93 -18.54 -7.47
CA GLU A 121 -7.30 -18.65 -6.09
C GLU A 121 -6.55 -17.64 -5.23
N VAL A 122 -7.30 -16.97 -4.33
CA VAL A 122 -6.75 -16.05 -3.35
C VAL A 122 -6.93 -16.70 -1.97
N THR A 123 -5.83 -16.91 -1.25
CA THR A 123 -5.91 -17.52 0.06
C THR A 123 -6.41 -16.51 1.08
N THR A 124 -7.20 -16.97 2.04
CA THR A 124 -7.71 -16.14 3.11
C THR A 124 -6.88 -16.26 4.39
N VAL A 125 -5.70 -16.87 4.29
CA VAL A 125 -4.92 -17.33 5.45
C VAL A 125 -3.99 -16.25 5.99
N GLN A 126 -4.18 -15.00 5.61
CA GLN A 126 -3.34 -13.91 6.11
C GLN A 126 -3.33 -13.83 7.64
N SER A 127 -4.46 -14.13 8.25
CA SER A 127 -4.58 -14.14 9.70
C SER A 127 -3.57 -15.08 10.39
N ASP A 128 -3.17 -16.14 9.71
CA ASP A 128 -2.22 -17.10 10.27
C ASP A 128 -0.83 -16.51 10.41
N ILE A 129 -0.48 -15.55 9.58
CA ILE A 129 0.81 -14.88 9.64
C ILE A 129 0.92 -14.06 10.92
N PHE A 130 -0.18 -13.53 11.41
CA PHE A 130 -0.22 -12.68 12.59
C PHE A 130 -0.57 -13.44 13.88
N ARG A 131 -1.08 -14.66 13.77
CA ARG A 131 -1.41 -15.49 14.92
C ARG A 131 -0.20 -16.01 15.67
N ILE A 132 0.91 -16.01 15.01
CA ILE A 132 2.14 -16.53 15.59
C ILE A 132 2.72 -15.53 16.59
N ALA A 133 2.29 -14.30 16.50
CA ALA A 133 2.74 -13.27 17.43
C ALA A 133 1.99 -13.37 18.78
#